data_f3c19441e4ecbaa9538a21869126b862
#
_entry.id   f3c19441e4ecbaa9538a21869126b862
#
_cell.length_a   1.000
_cell.length_b   1.000
_cell.length_c   1.000
_cell.angle_alpha   90.00
_cell.angle_beta   90.00
_cell.angle_gamma   90.00
#
_symmetry.space_group_name_H-M   'P 1'
#
loop_
_entity.id
_entity.type
_entity.pdbx_description
1 polymer ?
#
loop_
_entity_poly.entity_id
_entity_poly.type
_entity_poly.pdbx_seq_one_letter_code
_entity_poly.pdbx_strand_id
1 'polypeptide(L)'
;GMELEVVSGEGGDEDDILIESLPEDTYDTGKEGYLLKADDGGIHISSNGYTGCLYGTKTLEQVYYTQDGTYSFPKGVTRDFSQYEVRGVMIDIARVPYRLDALKDIVKTFSFYKINEVHFHLNDNRHSGATTGREDYNNWKNYKGMFRLESKTFPSLKTDPQQNAYYNDENGAYGGEPQY
;
A
#
# COMPACT_ATOMS: atom_id res chain seq x y z
N GLY A 1 11.29 -12.37 -11.88
CA GLY A 1 11.34 -12.23 -10.44
C GLY A 1 11.52 -13.59 -9.78
N MET A 2 11.88 -13.60 -8.52
CA MET A 2 11.95 -14.83 -7.73
C MET A 2 10.53 -15.37 -7.54
N GLU A 3 10.30 -16.65 -7.85
CA GLU A 3 9.05 -17.33 -7.57
C GLU A 3 9.29 -18.23 -6.34
N LEU A 4 8.47 -18.05 -5.32
CA LEU A 4 8.56 -18.80 -4.06
C LEU A 4 7.30 -19.65 -3.89
N GLU A 5 7.47 -20.90 -3.55
CA GLU A 5 6.38 -21.74 -3.10
C GLU A 5 6.14 -21.49 -1.61
N VAL A 6 4.89 -21.23 -1.22
CA VAL A 6 4.50 -21.03 0.17
C VAL A 6 3.88 -22.31 0.70
N VAL A 7 4.53 -22.92 1.67
CA VAL A 7 4.04 -24.11 2.36
C VAL A 7 3.89 -23.83 3.86
N SER A 8 3.02 -24.57 4.53
CA SER A 8 2.92 -24.55 5.99
C SER A 8 3.51 -25.84 6.54
N GLY A 9 4.40 -25.73 7.55
CA GLY A 9 5.06 -26.91 8.12
C GLY A 9 6.07 -26.53 9.19
N GLU A 10 6.74 -27.54 9.71
CA GLU A 10 7.83 -27.39 10.68
C GLU A 10 9.17 -27.43 9.92
N GLY A 11 9.97 -26.39 10.14
CA GLY A 11 11.37 -26.34 9.74
C GLY A 11 11.60 -26.26 8.23
N GLY A 12 12.63 -25.59 7.84
CA GLY A 12 13.06 -25.45 6.47
C GLY A 12 14.43 -26.09 6.26
N ASP A 13 14.73 -26.36 5.02
CA ASP A 13 16.07 -26.66 4.55
C ASP A 13 16.93 -25.38 4.46
N GLU A 14 18.21 -25.53 4.15
CA GLU A 14 19.18 -24.42 4.05
C GLU A 14 18.75 -23.30 3.07
N ASP A 15 17.91 -23.63 2.09
CA ASP A 15 17.43 -22.71 1.05
C ASP A 15 16.05 -22.11 1.37
N ASP A 16 15.46 -22.43 2.52
CA ASP A 16 14.12 -21.99 2.87
C ASP A 16 14.10 -20.63 3.57
N ILE A 17 12.95 -19.96 3.47
CA ILE A 17 12.59 -18.78 4.26
C ILE A 17 11.55 -19.21 5.26
N LEU A 18 11.95 -19.34 6.52
CA LEU A 18 11.02 -19.65 7.61
C LEU A 18 10.43 -18.36 8.19
N ILE A 19 9.10 -18.31 8.26
CA ILE A 19 8.36 -17.21 8.87
C ILE A 19 7.56 -17.74 10.05
N GLU A 20 7.88 -17.28 11.24
CA GLU A 20 7.31 -17.77 12.49
C GLU A 20 6.63 -16.66 13.29
N SER A 21 5.41 -16.95 13.74
CA SER A 21 4.73 -16.09 14.71
C SER A 21 4.89 -16.66 16.12
N LEU A 22 5.56 -15.90 16.98
CA LEU A 22 5.82 -16.28 18.37
C LEU A 22 4.62 -15.94 19.25
N PRO A 23 4.33 -16.72 20.30
CA PRO A 23 3.21 -16.46 21.19
C PRO A 23 3.42 -15.24 22.09
N GLU A 24 4.67 -14.84 22.32
CA GLU A 24 5.07 -13.74 23.20
C GLU A 24 6.07 -12.82 22.49
N ASP A 25 6.19 -11.58 22.97
CA ASP A 25 7.20 -10.63 22.50
C ASP A 25 8.60 -10.97 23.04
N THR A 26 9.13 -12.07 22.57
CA THR A 26 10.42 -12.62 22.98
C THR A 26 11.58 -11.64 22.78
N TYR A 27 11.45 -10.73 21.82
CA TYR A 27 12.52 -9.82 21.42
C TYR A 27 12.29 -8.38 21.85
N ASP A 28 11.23 -8.10 22.59
CA ASP A 28 10.85 -6.74 23.01
C ASP A 28 10.81 -5.78 21.80
N THR A 29 10.05 -6.16 20.80
CA THR A 29 9.91 -5.44 19.52
C THR A 29 8.52 -4.91 19.26
N GLY A 30 7.56 -5.25 20.12
CA GLY A 30 6.15 -4.94 19.94
C GLY A 30 5.51 -5.74 18.78
N LYS A 31 4.26 -5.46 18.50
CA LYS A 31 3.48 -6.21 17.51
C LYS A 31 3.93 -6.06 16.06
N GLU A 32 4.62 -4.98 15.75
CA GLU A 32 5.11 -4.68 14.40
C GLU A 32 6.59 -4.98 14.21
N GLY A 33 7.28 -5.29 15.31
CA GLY A 33 8.70 -5.62 15.26
C GLY A 33 8.98 -7.08 14.94
N TYR A 34 10.19 -7.37 14.57
CA TYR A 34 10.65 -8.71 14.17
C TYR A 34 12.14 -8.88 14.38
N LEU A 35 12.55 -10.13 14.42
CA LEU A 35 13.92 -10.55 14.25
C LEU A 35 14.06 -11.22 12.87
N LEU A 36 15.03 -10.79 12.09
CA LEU A 36 15.40 -11.42 10.83
C LEU A 36 16.83 -11.94 10.97
N LYS A 37 17.00 -13.22 10.77
CA LYS A 37 18.29 -13.91 10.79
C LYS A 37 18.53 -14.55 9.42
N ALA A 38 19.73 -14.35 8.89
CA ALA A 38 20.20 -15.04 7.69
C ALA A 38 21.59 -15.63 7.95
N ASP A 39 21.73 -16.94 7.81
CA ASP A 39 23.00 -17.67 7.98
C ASP A 39 23.03 -18.90 7.05
N ASP A 40 23.96 -19.82 7.30
CA ASP A 40 24.09 -21.04 6.50
C ASP A 40 22.91 -22.00 6.68
N GLY A 41 22.06 -21.81 7.66
CA GLY A 41 20.82 -22.57 7.87
C GLY A 41 19.58 -21.94 7.26
N GLY A 42 19.75 -20.95 6.37
CA GLY A 42 18.64 -20.28 5.69
C GLY A 42 18.28 -18.93 6.29
N ILE A 43 17.06 -18.48 6.00
CA ILE A 43 16.50 -17.21 6.44
C ILE A 43 15.36 -17.45 7.41
N HIS A 44 15.42 -16.82 8.56
CA HIS A 44 14.40 -16.93 9.59
C HIS A 44 13.86 -15.55 9.99
N ILE A 45 12.56 -15.36 9.85
CA ILE A 45 11.84 -14.18 10.30
C ILE A 45 10.92 -14.58 11.44
N SER A 46 11.11 -14.00 12.60
CA SER A 46 10.26 -14.26 13.77
C SER A 46 9.71 -12.97 14.38
N SER A 47 8.45 -13.01 14.76
CA SER A 47 7.72 -11.88 15.36
C SER A 47 6.60 -12.40 16.27
N ASN A 48 6.15 -11.58 17.22
CA ASN A 48 4.97 -11.89 18.00
C ASN A 48 3.64 -11.48 17.35
N GLY A 49 3.68 -11.03 16.09
CA GLY A 49 2.50 -10.62 15.35
C GLY A 49 2.63 -10.75 13.83
N TYR A 50 1.50 -10.94 13.19
CA TYR A 50 1.44 -11.04 11.72
C TYR A 50 2.10 -9.84 11.01
N THR A 51 1.86 -8.62 11.52
CA THR A 51 2.40 -7.40 10.93
C THR A 51 3.93 -7.37 11.00
N GLY A 52 4.52 -7.79 12.11
CA GLY A 52 5.98 -7.89 12.21
C GLY A 52 6.56 -8.93 11.25
N CYS A 53 5.93 -10.09 11.11
CA CYS A 53 6.32 -11.06 10.08
C CYS A 53 6.28 -10.45 8.67
N LEU A 54 5.20 -9.73 8.33
CA LEU A 54 5.10 -9.03 7.05
C LEU A 54 6.22 -7.99 6.88
N TYR A 55 6.53 -7.21 7.92
CA TYR A 55 7.60 -6.20 7.84
C TYR A 55 8.99 -6.83 7.73
N GLY A 56 9.19 -8.00 8.31
CA GLY A 56 10.40 -8.80 8.11
C GLY A 56 10.58 -9.18 6.64
N THR A 57 9.52 -9.63 5.96
CA THR A 57 9.58 -9.91 4.51
C THR A 57 9.87 -8.65 3.69
N LYS A 58 9.34 -7.49 4.08
CA LYS A 58 9.64 -6.22 3.39
C LYS A 58 11.11 -5.82 3.55
N THR A 59 11.70 -6.06 4.71
CA THR A 59 13.15 -5.87 4.88
C THR A 59 13.94 -6.85 4.02
N LEU A 60 13.52 -8.09 3.95
CA LEU A 60 14.17 -9.06 3.07
C LEU A 60 14.13 -8.61 1.60
N GLU A 61 12.99 -8.10 1.13
CA GLU A 61 12.84 -7.50 -0.21
C GLU A 61 13.78 -6.29 -0.44
N GLN A 62 14.20 -5.59 0.61
CA GLN A 62 15.06 -4.41 0.52
C GLN A 62 16.56 -4.76 0.53
N VAL A 63 16.94 -5.89 1.12
CA VAL A 63 18.35 -6.22 1.35
C VAL A 63 18.92 -7.27 0.41
N TYR A 64 18.07 -7.97 -0.35
CA TYR A 64 18.59 -8.92 -1.32
C TYR A 64 19.36 -8.23 -2.44
N TYR A 65 20.31 -8.92 -3.01
CA TYR A 65 21.02 -8.47 -4.20
C TYR A 65 21.10 -9.61 -5.22
N THR A 66 21.32 -9.25 -6.47
CA THR A 66 21.42 -10.23 -7.55
C THR A 66 22.83 -10.18 -8.14
N GLN A 67 23.46 -11.33 -8.20
CA GLN A 67 24.75 -11.51 -8.85
C GLN A 67 24.66 -12.72 -9.80
N ASP A 68 25.00 -12.50 -11.07
CA ASP A 68 25.00 -13.54 -12.12
C ASP A 68 23.67 -14.31 -12.22
N GLY A 69 22.55 -13.63 -11.98
CA GLY A 69 21.21 -14.20 -12.00
C GLY A 69 20.82 -14.97 -10.72
N THR A 70 21.69 -15.03 -9.74
CA THR A 70 21.45 -15.65 -8.43
C THR A 70 21.03 -14.61 -7.42
N TYR A 71 19.94 -14.85 -6.68
CA TYR A 71 19.51 -14.03 -5.55
C TYR A 71 20.34 -14.40 -4.32
N SER A 72 20.84 -13.37 -3.64
CA SER A 72 21.65 -13.54 -2.45
C SER A 72 21.24 -12.57 -1.35
N PHE A 73 21.41 -12.99 -0.11
CA PHE A 73 21.11 -12.19 1.07
C PHE A 73 22.35 -12.04 1.94
N PRO A 74 22.58 -10.86 2.54
CA PRO A 74 23.68 -10.68 3.47
C PRO A 74 23.43 -11.50 4.74
N LYS A 75 24.43 -12.27 5.17
CA LYS A 75 24.37 -12.99 6.45
C LYS A 75 24.41 -12.00 7.62
N GLY A 76 23.60 -12.27 8.61
CA GLY A 76 23.54 -11.44 9.82
C GLY A 76 22.23 -11.59 10.58
N VAL A 77 22.09 -10.77 11.60
CA VAL A 77 20.88 -10.67 12.42
C VAL A 77 20.45 -9.23 12.52
N THR A 78 19.18 -9.00 12.19
CA THR A 78 18.53 -7.69 12.31
C THR A 78 17.38 -7.80 13.29
N ARG A 79 17.38 -6.96 14.32
CA ARG A 79 16.25 -6.69 15.20
C ARG A 79 15.71 -5.31 14.84
N ASP A 80 14.46 -5.26 14.37
CA ASP A 80 13.85 -4.03 13.89
C ASP A 80 12.44 -3.86 14.44
N PHE A 81 12.06 -2.63 14.70
CA PHE A 81 10.75 -2.25 15.22
C PHE A 81 10.44 -0.80 14.91
N SER A 82 9.15 -0.48 14.81
CA SER A 82 8.69 0.87 14.52
C SER A 82 8.84 1.78 15.74
N GLN A 83 9.49 2.93 15.57
CA GLN A 83 9.58 3.96 16.62
C GLN A 83 8.28 4.78 16.77
N TYR A 84 7.48 4.82 15.72
CA TYR A 84 6.22 5.55 15.68
C TYR A 84 5.07 4.58 15.45
N GLU A 85 4.03 4.69 16.26
CA GLU A 85 2.83 3.87 16.17
C GLU A 85 2.06 4.14 14.86
N VAL A 86 1.97 5.40 14.46
CA VAL A 86 1.29 5.83 13.23
C VAL A 86 2.30 6.28 12.18
N ARG A 87 2.25 5.64 11.03
CA ARG A 87 3.02 6.00 9.83
C ARG A 87 2.04 6.11 8.68
N GLY A 88 1.34 7.25 8.67
CA GLY A 88 0.20 7.48 7.79
C GLY A 88 0.54 8.31 6.56
N VAL A 89 -0.18 8.04 5.46
CA VAL A 89 -0.18 8.84 4.24
C VAL A 89 -1.61 9.14 3.85
N MET A 90 -1.89 10.38 3.47
CA MET A 90 -3.17 10.77 2.90
C MET A 90 -3.06 10.91 1.38
N ILE A 91 -4.03 10.37 0.66
CA ILE A 91 -4.17 10.51 -0.79
C ILE A 91 -5.53 11.13 -1.10
N ASP A 92 -5.50 12.25 -1.80
CA ASP A 92 -6.72 12.88 -2.30
C ASP A 92 -7.11 12.24 -3.64
N ILE A 93 -8.07 11.31 -3.60
CA ILE A 93 -8.64 10.68 -4.77
C ILE A 93 -9.97 11.32 -5.20
N ALA A 94 -10.46 12.28 -4.42
CA ALA A 94 -11.69 13.00 -4.75
C ALA A 94 -11.45 14.03 -5.84
N ARG A 95 -10.45 14.90 -5.67
CA ARG A 95 -10.14 15.96 -6.63
C ARG A 95 -9.41 15.43 -7.85
N VAL A 96 -8.51 14.46 -7.65
CA VAL A 96 -7.73 13.84 -8.71
C VAL A 96 -8.06 12.35 -8.72
N PRO A 97 -8.74 11.83 -9.75
CA PRO A 97 -9.04 10.42 -9.85
C PRO A 97 -7.76 9.64 -10.15
N TYR A 98 -7.63 8.50 -9.52
CA TYR A 98 -6.60 7.52 -9.81
C TYR A 98 -7.25 6.27 -10.37
N ARG A 99 -6.58 5.62 -11.29
CA ARG A 99 -6.97 4.27 -11.70
C ARG A 99 -6.76 3.31 -10.53
N LEU A 100 -7.63 2.32 -10.41
CA LEU A 100 -7.56 1.37 -9.30
C LEU A 100 -6.25 0.57 -9.27
N ASP A 101 -5.71 0.22 -10.43
CA ASP A 101 -4.41 -0.45 -10.54
C ASP A 101 -3.27 0.43 -10.00
N ALA A 102 -3.26 1.72 -10.37
CA ALA A 102 -2.28 2.68 -9.85
C ALA A 102 -2.41 2.86 -8.33
N LEU A 103 -3.63 2.93 -7.78
CA LEU A 103 -3.83 2.98 -6.33
C LEU A 103 -3.30 1.72 -5.63
N LYS A 104 -3.54 0.55 -6.22
CA LYS A 104 -3.00 -0.71 -5.68
C LYS A 104 -1.48 -0.71 -5.66
N ASP A 105 -0.83 -0.20 -6.70
CA ASP A 105 0.63 -0.12 -6.76
C ASP A 105 1.20 0.90 -5.78
N ILE A 106 0.51 2.02 -5.57
CA ILE A 106 0.85 3.00 -4.53
C ILE A 106 0.76 2.35 -3.15
N VAL A 107 -0.33 1.62 -2.84
CA VAL A 107 -0.48 0.92 -1.55
C VAL A 107 0.58 -0.17 -1.36
N LYS A 108 0.93 -0.92 -2.41
CA LYS A 108 2.07 -1.86 -2.36
C LYS A 108 3.39 -1.15 -2.03
N THR A 109 3.62 0.01 -2.65
CA THR A 109 4.81 0.83 -2.36
C THR A 109 4.81 1.30 -0.90
N PHE A 110 3.67 1.70 -0.36
CA PHE A 110 3.56 2.04 1.05
C PHE A 110 3.86 0.85 1.96
N SER A 111 3.37 -0.33 1.63
CA SER A 111 3.68 -1.57 2.35
C SER A 111 5.18 -1.87 2.33
N PHE A 112 5.86 -1.64 1.20
CA PHE A 112 7.31 -1.80 1.09
C PHE A 112 8.08 -0.89 2.07
N TYR A 113 7.57 0.31 2.32
CA TYR A 113 8.11 1.26 3.30
C TYR A 113 7.50 1.13 4.70
N LYS A 114 6.76 0.07 4.98
CA LYS A 114 6.15 -0.22 6.29
C LYS A 114 5.21 0.89 6.78
N ILE A 115 4.55 1.59 5.85
CA ILE A 115 3.44 2.50 6.15
C ILE A 115 2.26 1.65 6.63
N ASN A 116 1.63 2.02 7.74
CA ASN A 116 0.56 1.25 8.36
C ASN A 116 -0.82 1.89 8.27
N GLU A 117 -0.91 3.15 7.87
CA GLU A 117 -2.18 3.84 7.67
C GLU A 117 -2.24 4.54 6.32
N VAL A 118 -3.34 4.34 5.59
CA VAL A 118 -3.64 5.07 4.36
C VAL A 118 -4.99 5.75 4.50
N HIS A 119 -4.96 7.08 4.48
CA HIS A 119 -6.15 7.89 4.51
C HIS A 119 -6.55 8.27 3.08
N PHE A 120 -7.65 7.69 2.58
CA PHE A 120 -8.22 8.13 1.32
C PHE A 120 -9.19 9.27 1.54
N HIS A 121 -8.90 10.42 0.95
CA HIS A 121 -9.83 11.54 0.87
C HIS A 121 -10.77 11.30 -0.31
N LEU A 122 -11.99 10.83 -0.01
CA LEU A 122 -12.88 10.21 -0.99
C LEU A 122 -13.88 11.18 -1.62
N ASN A 123 -14.15 12.29 -0.97
CA ASN A 123 -15.10 13.28 -1.45
C ASN A 123 -14.57 14.70 -1.19
N ASP A 124 -14.73 15.55 -2.15
CA ASP A 124 -14.39 16.97 -2.03
C ASP A 124 -15.14 17.79 -3.09
N ASN A 125 -14.89 19.08 -3.03
CA ASN A 125 -15.30 20.01 -4.02
C ASN A 125 -14.58 19.77 -5.35
N ARG A 126 -15.28 19.97 -6.46
CA ARG A 126 -14.64 19.97 -7.77
C ARG A 126 -13.51 20.99 -7.77
N HIS A 127 -12.30 20.55 -8.06
CA HIS A 127 -11.22 21.47 -8.36
C HIS A 127 -11.56 22.14 -9.69
N SER A 128 -12.01 23.39 -9.66
CA SER A 128 -12.11 24.17 -10.87
C SER A 128 -10.68 24.38 -11.36
N GLY A 129 -10.30 23.61 -12.39
CA GLY A 129 -9.11 23.94 -13.15
C GLY A 129 -9.17 25.44 -13.48
N ALA A 130 -8.07 26.12 -13.38
CA ALA A 130 -7.87 27.57 -13.31
C ALA A 130 -8.51 28.44 -14.43
N THR A 131 -9.48 27.95 -15.16
CA THR A 131 -10.03 28.60 -16.35
C THR A 131 -11.52 28.92 -16.30
N THR A 132 -12.26 28.41 -15.32
CA THR A 132 -13.65 28.83 -15.17
C THR A 132 -13.75 29.82 -14.02
N GLY A 133 -14.23 31.01 -14.33
CA GLY A 133 -14.24 32.13 -13.41
C GLY A 133 -14.92 31.81 -12.08
N ARG A 134 -14.57 32.57 -11.08
CA ARG A 134 -15.06 32.52 -9.69
C ARG A 134 -16.60 32.51 -9.56
N GLU A 135 -17.35 32.68 -10.64
CA GLU A 135 -18.80 32.72 -10.66
C GLU A 135 -19.43 31.37 -10.30
N ASP A 136 -18.79 30.27 -10.66
CA ASP A 136 -19.27 28.94 -10.28
C ASP A 136 -19.01 28.60 -8.80
N TYR A 137 -18.06 29.24 -8.17
CA TYR A 137 -17.73 29.03 -6.75
C TYR A 137 -18.84 29.49 -5.80
N ASN A 138 -19.61 30.47 -6.20
CA ASN A 138 -20.69 31.04 -5.37
C ASN A 138 -22.04 30.35 -5.58
N ASN A 139 -22.15 29.46 -6.54
CA ASN A 139 -23.39 28.76 -6.83
C ASN A 139 -23.34 27.32 -6.34
N TRP A 140 -23.50 27.15 -5.01
CA TRP A 140 -23.50 25.83 -4.38
C TRP A 140 -24.50 24.83 -5.00
N LYS A 141 -25.55 25.27 -5.69
CA LYS A 141 -26.53 24.43 -6.37
C LYS A 141 -25.94 23.76 -7.64
N ASN A 142 -24.99 24.42 -8.26
CA ASN A 142 -24.27 23.88 -9.42
C ASN A 142 -22.99 23.15 -8.98
N TYR A 143 -22.70 23.21 -7.67
CA TYR A 143 -21.50 22.63 -7.10
C TYR A 143 -21.76 21.18 -6.76
N LYS A 144 -21.39 20.30 -7.65
CA LYS A 144 -21.48 18.84 -7.40
C LYS A 144 -20.16 18.39 -6.79
N GLY A 145 -20.20 18.01 -5.52
CA GLY A 145 -19.07 17.36 -4.87
C GLY A 145 -18.66 16.09 -5.62
N MET A 146 -17.39 15.77 -5.57
CA MET A 146 -16.89 14.53 -6.13
C MET A 146 -16.93 13.45 -5.06
N PHE A 147 -17.60 12.36 -5.36
CA PHE A 147 -17.68 11.18 -4.52
C PHE A 147 -17.25 9.96 -5.33
N ARG A 148 -16.18 9.30 -4.90
CA ARG A 148 -15.53 8.26 -5.69
C ARG A 148 -15.94 6.85 -5.33
N LEU A 149 -16.65 6.66 -4.20
CA LEU A 149 -17.12 5.34 -3.83
C LEU A 149 -18.46 5.04 -4.49
N GLU A 150 -18.56 3.89 -5.14
CA GLU A 150 -19.83 3.32 -5.52
C GLU A 150 -20.49 2.64 -4.32
N SER A 151 -21.73 3.00 -4.03
CA SER A 151 -22.51 2.38 -2.98
C SER A 151 -23.73 1.69 -3.54
N LYS A 152 -23.89 0.41 -3.24
CA LYS A 152 -25.12 -0.33 -3.57
C LYS A 152 -26.30 0.13 -2.72
N THR A 153 -26.02 0.57 -1.48
CA THR A 153 -27.04 1.07 -0.55
C THR A 153 -27.47 2.49 -0.87
N PHE A 154 -26.54 3.32 -1.35
CA PHE A 154 -26.80 4.72 -1.68
C PHE A 154 -26.34 5.04 -3.11
N PRO A 155 -27.03 4.52 -4.13
CA PRO A 155 -26.61 4.70 -5.53
C PRO A 155 -26.66 6.16 -6.00
N SER A 156 -27.41 7.03 -5.30
CA SER A 156 -27.46 8.47 -5.58
C SER A 156 -26.18 9.22 -5.22
N LEU A 157 -25.26 8.61 -4.49
CA LEU A 157 -23.95 9.20 -4.19
C LEU A 157 -22.96 9.08 -5.35
N LYS A 158 -23.30 8.31 -6.38
CA LYS A 158 -22.48 8.22 -7.58
C LYS A 158 -22.15 9.59 -8.14
N THR A 159 -20.91 9.76 -8.51
CA THR A 159 -20.45 10.91 -9.28
C THR A 159 -21.20 10.92 -10.62
N ASP A 160 -21.70 12.10 -11.02
CA ASP A 160 -22.38 12.28 -12.31
C ASP A 160 -21.49 11.77 -13.46
N PRO A 161 -22.06 10.98 -14.41
CA PRO A 161 -21.32 10.51 -15.58
C PRO A 161 -20.62 11.61 -16.38
N GLN A 162 -21.20 12.83 -16.42
CA GLN A 162 -20.56 13.98 -17.05
C GLN A 162 -19.31 14.46 -16.31
N GLN A 163 -19.27 14.32 -14.99
CA GLN A 163 -18.07 14.62 -14.21
C GLN A 163 -17.00 13.55 -14.41
N ASN A 164 -17.40 12.31 -14.58
CA ASN A 164 -16.48 11.24 -14.94
C ASN A 164 -15.91 11.43 -16.35
N ALA A 165 -16.73 11.86 -17.30
CA ALA A 165 -16.28 12.16 -18.66
C ALA A 165 -15.19 13.24 -18.72
N TYR A 166 -15.23 14.23 -17.82
CA TYR A 166 -14.19 15.26 -17.73
C TYR A 166 -12.80 14.70 -17.43
N TYR A 167 -12.73 13.63 -16.63
CA TYR A 167 -11.47 12.99 -16.28
C TYR A 167 -11.08 11.84 -17.22
N ASN A 168 -12.02 11.44 -18.06
CA ASN A 168 -11.84 10.38 -19.06
C ASN A 168 -11.68 10.92 -20.48
N ASP A 169 -11.61 12.25 -20.64
CA ASP A 169 -11.33 12.85 -21.92
C ASP A 169 -10.02 12.28 -22.47
N GLU A 170 -10.08 11.74 -23.68
CA GLU A 170 -8.93 11.16 -24.39
C GLU A 170 -7.74 12.12 -24.48
N ASN A 171 -8.01 13.41 -24.35
CA ASN A 171 -7.02 14.50 -24.33
C ASN A 171 -6.69 14.96 -22.90
N GLY A 172 -7.34 14.41 -21.87
CA GLY A 172 -7.10 14.75 -20.48
C GLY A 172 -5.82 14.14 -19.94
N ALA A 173 -5.16 14.82 -18.99
CA ALA A 173 -3.92 14.40 -18.37
C ALA A 173 -4.01 13.02 -17.62
N TYR A 174 -5.20 12.46 -17.51
CA TYR A 174 -5.50 11.26 -16.72
C TYR A 174 -6.19 10.15 -17.52
N GLY A 175 -6.14 10.20 -18.85
CA GLY A 175 -6.84 9.31 -19.79
C GLY A 175 -7.04 7.87 -19.33
N GLY A 176 -8.27 7.43 -19.26
CA GLY A 176 -8.67 6.08 -18.93
C GLY A 176 -10.06 5.99 -18.35
N GLU A 177 -10.75 4.89 -18.60
CA GLU A 177 -12.02 4.56 -17.96
C GLU A 177 -11.86 4.53 -16.43
N PRO A 178 -12.75 5.17 -15.64
CA PRO A 178 -12.72 5.04 -14.20
C PRO A 178 -13.01 3.59 -13.83
N GLN A 179 -12.07 2.96 -13.18
CA GLN A 179 -12.24 1.63 -12.61
C GLN A 179 -12.53 1.79 -11.11
N TYR A 180 -13.79 1.77 -10.76
CA TYR A 180 -14.27 1.78 -9.37
C TYR A 180 -14.80 0.42 -8.97
#